data_53447f137252ec9623ffb7138be69b2f
#
_entry.id   53447f137252ec9623ffb7138be69b2f
#
_cell.length_a   1.000
_cell.length_b   1.000
_cell.length_c   1.000
_cell.angle_alpha   90.00
_cell.angle_beta   90.00
_cell.angle_gamma   90.00
#
_symmetry.space_group_name_H-M   'P 1'
#
loop_
_entity.id
_entity.type
_entity.pdbx_description
1 polymer ?
#
loop_
_entity_poly.entity_id
_entity_poly.type
_entity_poly.pdbx_seq_one_letter_code
_entity_poly.pdbx_strand_id
1 'polypeptide(L)'
;MSLRKTFYLMMLVALCFATPFTAWCAVSPDAQTNTVSGSPCPRYAAGSSLVEAKDLFSKHGVLKVTLSYKTRVDADGNTLFCFMSEDGAQSPTLHVWPGDELLITLKNELPSSTTPSFKKHEMKGMSGMGSMPTPEMSISGLQNCGGMVMTDSSVNIHYHGTNTPPKCHQDEVIKTLVNAGETFEYDVHFPYDEPAGLYWYHPHIHGISEAAVQGGASGAIIVEGIENINHDVAGLPERTLIVRDNLVPGNPDPSGNVPAWDVSLNYIPVAYPNYTPAVIPMRPLQKQFWRVVNASADTILDLQVQYDGTPQTLGVVAIDGVPTGSQDGRSEGKTLEWKHILLAPAARAEFIVTAPGKNVKIARLMTLNVDTGPDGDNDPDRPLASIKTSATAAEPTLSVAKVSGPPMLPLRFAGLAEARPAKQRKLYFSEVLSDPTDPNSPTNFYITVDGATPTLFDPDNPPAIVTTQGSVEDWTIENRALENHEFHIHQIHFLVLAKDGKPVEGQYRDMINVPYWSGTGPYPSVTLRIDFRGPDIGDFVYHCHILGHEDSGMMAIIRVLPKR
;
A
#
# COMPACT_ATOMS: atom_id res chain seq x y z
N MET A 1 -39.01 -74.69 38.31
CA MET A 1 -40.44 -74.65 38.64
C MET A 1 -40.92 -73.29 38.13
N SER A 2 -41.59 -73.30 36.99
CA SER A 2 -43.06 -73.27 36.77
C SER A 2 -43.66 -71.98 37.29
N LEU A 3 -44.40 -71.18 36.61
CA LEU A 3 -45.41 -71.21 35.53
C LEU A 3 -45.69 -69.78 35.07
N ARG A 4 -45.75 -69.45 33.83
CA ARG A 4 -46.92 -69.37 32.93
C ARG A 4 -48.02 -68.31 33.27
N LYS A 5 -48.29 -67.53 32.24
CA LYS A 5 -49.62 -67.02 31.73
C LYS A 5 -49.97 -65.62 32.18
N THR A 6 -50.64 -64.71 31.49
CA THR A 6 -51.39 -64.77 30.20
C THR A 6 -51.79 -63.35 29.80
N PHE A 7 -51.95 -63.08 28.49
CA PHE A 7 -52.62 -62.01 27.80
C PHE A 7 -53.74 -61.30 28.52
N TYR A 8 -53.87 -59.99 28.38
CA TYR A 8 -55.08 -59.29 27.98
C TYR A 8 -54.79 -58.03 27.20
N LEU A 9 -55.42 -57.96 25.98
CA LEU A 9 -55.50 -56.85 25.02
C LEU A 9 -56.61 -55.92 25.52
N MET A 10 -56.31 -54.63 25.71
CA MET A 10 -57.31 -53.59 25.72
C MET A 10 -56.87 -52.40 24.88
N MET A 11 -57.58 -52.17 23.80
CA MET A 11 -57.58 -51.01 22.95
C MET A 11 -58.15 -49.84 23.75
N LEU A 12 -57.38 -48.74 23.83
CA LEU A 12 -57.92 -47.46 24.21
C LEU A 12 -57.44 -46.40 23.21
N VAL A 13 -58.39 -45.87 22.49
CA VAL A 13 -58.27 -44.73 21.59
C VAL A 13 -57.92 -43.51 22.42
N ALA A 14 -56.76 -42.87 22.16
CA ALA A 14 -56.42 -41.58 22.70
C ALA A 14 -56.21 -40.60 21.54
N LEU A 15 -57.01 -39.54 21.56
CA LEU A 15 -56.96 -38.39 20.67
C LEU A 15 -55.59 -37.75 20.62
N CYS A 16 -55.05 -37.60 19.44
CA CYS A 16 -53.91 -36.72 19.17
C CYS A 16 -54.34 -35.26 19.26
N PHE A 17 -53.91 -34.55 20.29
CA PHE A 17 -53.84 -33.11 20.26
C PHE A 17 -52.50 -32.74 19.60
N ALA A 18 -52.57 -32.28 18.36
CA ALA A 18 -51.43 -31.69 17.65
C ALA A 18 -51.18 -30.28 18.19
N THR A 19 -50.11 -30.10 18.99
CA THR A 19 -49.53 -28.78 19.25
C THR A 19 -48.45 -28.51 18.19
N PRO A 20 -48.45 -27.35 17.54
CA PRO A 20 -47.35 -27.03 16.62
C PRO A 20 -46.12 -26.74 17.45
N PHE A 21 -45.11 -27.59 17.34
CA PHE A 21 -43.74 -27.25 17.69
C PHE A 21 -43.25 -26.19 16.69
N THR A 22 -43.28 -24.91 17.09
CA THR A 22 -42.50 -23.89 16.41
C THR A 22 -41.02 -24.19 16.71
N ALA A 23 -40.34 -24.78 15.72
CA ALA A 23 -38.91 -24.82 15.69
C ALA A 23 -38.41 -23.35 15.61
N TRP A 24 -37.93 -22.82 16.73
CA TRP A 24 -37.06 -21.66 16.69
C TRP A 24 -35.78 -22.10 16.01
N CYS A 25 -35.67 -21.82 14.72
CA CYS A 25 -34.36 -21.65 14.10
C CYS A 25 -33.68 -20.49 14.84
N ALA A 26 -32.69 -20.81 15.65
CA ALA A 26 -31.73 -19.83 16.09
C ALA A 26 -31.03 -19.31 14.83
N VAL A 27 -31.46 -18.15 14.36
CA VAL A 27 -30.71 -17.37 13.39
C VAL A 27 -29.43 -16.98 14.11
N SER A 28 -28.32 -17.56 13.69
CA SER A 28 -27.01 -17.02 14.00
C SER A 28 -27.05 -15.53 13.68
N PRO A 29 -26.46 -14.65 14.51
CA PRO A 29 -26.29 -13.27 14.11
C PRO A 29 -25.26 -13.24 12.99
N ASP A 30 -25.72 -13.43 11.76
CA ASP A 30 -24.95 -13.11 10.58
C ASP A 30 -24.55 -11.64 10.71
N ALA A 31 -23.26 -11.41 10.69
CA ALA A 31 -22.69 -10.09 10.57
C ALA A 31 -23.41 -9.40 9.40
N GLN A 32 -24.21 -8.38 9.71
CA GLN A 32 -24.83 -7.56 8.68
C GLN A 32 -23.71 -6.85 7.94
N THR A 33 -23.28 -7.43 6.83
CA THR A 33 -22.52 -6.71 5.82
C THR A 33 -23.49 -5.75 5.15
N ASN A 34 -23.58 -4.53 5.69
CA ASN A 34 -24.27 -3.44 5.00
C ASN A 34 -23.42 -2.98 3.82
N THR A 35 -23.19 -3.88 2.86
CA THR A 35 -22.74 -3.49 1.53
C THR A 35 -23.97 -2.98 0.78
N VAL A 36 -23.85 -1.83 0.13
CA VAL A 36 -24.81 -1.44 -0.91
C VAL A 36 -24.58 -2.43 -2.07
N SER A 37 -25.30 -3.55 -2.02
CA SER A 37 -25.19 -4.65 -2.97
C SER A 37 -25.46 -4.11 -4.38
N GLY A 38 -24.49 -4.28 -5.28
CA GLY A 38 -24.62 -3.93 -6.70
C GLY A 38 -24.01 -2.59 -7.12
N SER A 39 -23.46 -1.78 -6.20
CA SER A 39 -22.75 -0.54 -6.53
C SER A 39 -21.23 -0.79 -6.64
N PRO A 40 -20.53 -0.18 -7.63
CA PRO A 40 -19.07 -0.23 -7.67
C PRO A 40 -18.47 0.45 -6.43
N CYS A 41 -17.23 0.09 -6.09
CA CYS A 41 -16.46 0.66 -4.99
C CYS A 41 -17.18 0.62 -3.61
N PRO A 42 -17.61 -0.57 -3.12
CA PRO A 42 -18.32 -0.69 -1.85
C PRO A 42 -17.48 -0.23 -0.67
N ARG A 43 -18.15 0.27 0.39
CA ARG A 43 -17.56 0.63 1.68
C ARG A 43 -18.35 -0.07 2.78
N TYR A 44 -17.68 -0.40 3.87
CA TYR A 44 -18.33 -1.01 5.04
C TYR A 44 -18.73 0.04 6.06
N ALA A 45 -19.64 -0.31 6.96
CA ALA A 45 -20.02 0.59 8.06
C ALA A 45 -18.88 0.71 9.07
N ALA A 46 -18.71 1.90 9.68
CA ALA A 46 -17.79 2.10 10.78
C ALA A 46 -18.04 1.10 11.92
N GLY A 47 -16.99 0.55 12.52
CA GLY A 47 -17.10 -0.45 13.59
C GLY A 47 -17.46 -1.87 13.12
N SER A 48 -17.54 -2.13 11.83
CA SER A 48 -17.75 -3.48 11.30
C SER A 48 -16.58 -4.42 11.65
N SER A 49 -16.87 -5.72 11.69
CA SER A 49 -15.81 -6.72 11.69
C SER A 49 -14.99 -6.64 10.42
N LEU A 50 -13.68 -6.86 10.55
CA LEU A 50 -12.76 -6.84 9.44
C LEU A 50 -13.24 -7.79 8.32
N VAL A 51 -13.26 -7.28 7.11
CA VAL A 51 -13.49 -8.05 5.89
C VAL A 51 -12.19 -8.02 5.11
N GLU A 52 -11.63 -9.19 4.86
CA GLU A 52 -10.41 -9.32 4.07
C GLU A 52 -10.76 -9.29 2.59
N ALA A 53 -9.83 -8.77 1.77
CA ALA A 53 -9.98 -8.81 0.33
C ALA A 53 -10.00 -10.26 -0.16
N LYS A 54 -10.57 -10.49 -1.34
CA LYS A 54 -10.56 -11.82 -1.95
C LYS A 54 -9.16 -12.18 -2.41
N ASP A 55 -8.69 -13.37 -2.06
CA ASP A 55 -7.40 -13.89 -2.47
C ASP A 55 -7.49 -14.60 -3.82
N LEU A 56 -6.56 -14.27 -4.71
CA LEU A 56 -6.39 -14.90 -6.02
C LEU A 56 -4.98 -15.45 -6.13
N PHE A 57 -4.83 -16.75 -6.38
CA PHE A 57 -3.55 -17.45 -6.38
C PHE A 57 -3.10 -17.82 -7.79
N SER A 58 -1.80 -17.71 -8.03
CA SER A 58 -1.17 -18.25 -9.24
C SER A 58 -1.34 -19.78 -9.30
N LYS A 59 -1.44 -20.29 -10.51
CA LYS A 59 -1.54 -21.71 -10.79
C LYS A 59 -0.56 -22.09 -11.91
N HIS A 60 0.31 -23.03 -11.62
CA HIS A 60 1.35 -23.48 -12.56
C HIS A 60 2.22 -22.33 -13.10
N GLY A 61 2.58 -21.40 -12.21
CA GLY A 61 3.45 -20.28 -12.57
C GLY A 61 2.75 -19.08 -13.19
N VAL A 62 1.40 -19.04 -13.23
CA VAL A 62 0.65 -17.94 -13.84
C VAL A 62 -0.55 -17.55 -13.00
N LEU A 63 -0.72 -16.25 -12.73
CA LEU A 63 -1.96 -15.66 -12.24
C LEU A 63 -2.61 -14.83 -13.33
N LYS A 64 -3.86 -15.19 -13.72
CA LYS A 64 -4.67 -14.40 -14.65
C LYS A 64 -5.80 -13.71 -13.92
N VAL A 65 -5.96 -12.41 -14.13
CA VAL A 65 -7.05 -11.62 -13.56
C VAL A 65 -7.51 -10.53 -14.53
N THR A 66 -8.83 -10.31 -14.60
CA THR A 66 -9.40 -9.12 -15.23
C THR A 66 -9.77 -8.13 -14.14
N LEU A 67 -9.29 -6.90 -14.23
CA LEU A 67 -9.61 -5.81 -13.33
C LEU A 67 -10.32 -4.70 -14.11
N SER A 68 -11.55 -4.37 -13.71
CA SER A 68 -12.28 -3.21 -14.20
C SER A 68 -12.04 -2.02 -13.29
N TYR A 69 -11.48 -0.94 -13.81
CA TYR A 69 -11.31 0.32 -13.09
C TYR A 69 -12.61 1.12 -13.15
N LYS A 70 -13.20 1.36 -11.98
CA LYS A 70 -14.54 1.95 -11.85
C LYS A 70 -14.55 3.12 -10.88
N THR A 71 -15.60 3.95 -10.97
CA THR A 71 -15.83 5.08 -10.08
C THR A 71 -17.25 5.12 -9.56
N ARG A 72 -17.43 5.79 -8.43
CA ARG A 72 -18.72 6.12 -7.82
C ARG A 72 -18.57 7.35 -6.95
N VAL A 73 -19.58 8.20 -6.92
CA VAL A 73 -19.68 9.25 -5.90
C VAL A 73 -20.43 8.69 -4.69
N ASP A 74 -19.88 8.86 -3.49
CA ASP A 74 -20.49 8.43 -2.24
C ASP A 74 -21.56 9.44 -1.73
N ALA A 75 -22.13 9.18 -0.55
CA ALA A 75 -23.17 10.03 0.03
C ALA A 75 -22.63 11.40 0.48
N ASP A 76 -21.35 11.51 0.75
CA ASP A 76 -20.67 12.72 1.20
C ASP A 76 -20.13 13.55 0.03
N GLY A 77 -20.32 13.07 -1.20
CA GLY A 77 -19.89 13.74 -2.44
C GLY A 77 -18.46 13.40 -2.88
N ASN A 78 -17.76 12.48 -2.19
CA ASN A 78 -16.41 12.06 -2.55
C ASN A 78 -16.42 11.13 -3.76
N THR A 79 -15.48 11.31 -4.66
CA THR A 79 -15.28 10.40 -5.79
C THR A 79 -14.44 9.20 -5.36
N LEU A 80 -15.06 8.03 -5.39
CA LEU A 80 -14.41 6.76 -5.11
C LEU A 80 -13.91 6.12 -6.40
N PHE A 81 -12.73 5.50 -6.33
CA PHE A 81 -12.16 4.70 -7.41
C PHE A 81 -11.87 3.29 -6.92
N CYS A 82 -11.95 2.30 -7.79
CA CYS A 82 -11.65 0.92 -7.41
C CYS A 82 -11.33 0.02 -8.60
N PHE A 83 -10.52 -0.99 -8.34
CA PHE A 83 -10.36 -2.14 -9.21
C PHE A 83 -11.35 -3.22 -8.81
N MET A 84 -12.17 -3.69 -9.75
CA MET A 84 -13.16 -4.74 -9.53
C MET A 84 -12.81 -5.96 -10.37
N SER A 85 -12.71 -7.13 -9.75
CA SER A 85 -12.56 -8.38 -10.49
C SER A 85 -13.88 -8.80 -11.16
N GLU A 86 -13.82 -9.74 -12.12
CA GLU A 86 -15.00 -10.18 -12.88
C GLU A 86 -16.14 -10.76 -12.02
N ASP A 87 -15.82 -11.34 -10.88
CA ASP A 87 -16.79 -11.85 -9.91
C ASP A 87 -17.27 -10.82 -8.89
N GLY A 88 -16.87 -9.54 -9.07
CA GLY A 88 -17.34 -8.41 -8.27
C GLY A 88 -16.58 -8.18 -6.97
N ALA A 89 -15.44 -8.85 -6.74
CA ALA A 89 -14.58 -8.53 -5.61
C ALA A 89 -13.80 -7.23 -5.85
N GLN A 90 -13.77 -6.35 -4.85
CA GLN A 90 -13.00 -5.11 -4.91
C GLN A 90 -11.56 -5.38 -4.49
N SER A 91 -10.61 -4.87 -5.29
CA SER A 91 -9.17 -4.87 -5.01
C SER A 91 -8.66 -6.20 -4.44
N PRO A 92 -8.75 -7.30 -5.21
CA PRO A 92 -8.34 -8.62 -4.73
C PRO A 92 -6.87 -8.62 -4.32
N THR A 93 -6.51 -9.45 -3.34
CA THR A 93 -5.11 -9.75 -3.02
C THR A 93 -4.58 -10.75 -4.04
N LEU A 94 -3.47 -10.41 -4.68
CA LEU A 94 -2.84 -11.22 -5.73
C LEU A 94 -1.67 -12.01 -5.14
N HIS A 95 -1.75 -13.35 -5.17
CA HIS A 95 -0.71 -14.23 -4.64
C HIS A 95 0.09 -14.84 -5.78
N VAL A 96 1.38 -14.57 -5.78
CA VAL A 96 2.35 -15.07 -6.77
C VAL A 96 3.56 -15.68 -6.07
N TRP A 97 4.30 -16.54 -6.77
CA TRP A 97 5.59 -17.05 -6.32
C TRP A 97 6.73 -16.33 -7.07
N PRO A 98 7.94 -16.29 -6.52
CA PRO A 98 9.10 -15.85 -7.28
C PRO A 98 9.22 -16.63 -8.59
N GLY A 99 9.31 -15.92 -9.72
CA GLY A 99 9.36 -16.51 -11.06
C GLY A 99 8.01 -16.67 -11.75
N ASP A 100 6.90 -16.30 -11.12
CA ASP A 100 5.57 -16.36 -11.73
C ASP A 100 5.32 -15.20 -12.71
N GLU A 101 4.33 -15.40 -13.58
CA GLU A 101 3.74 -14.39 -14.46
C GLU A 101 2.40 -13.91 -13.89
N LEU A 102 2.20 -12.59 -13.86
CA LEU A 102 0.94 -11.96 -13.52
C LEU A 102 0.35 -11.30 -14.78
N LEU A 103 -0.70 -11.90 -15.30
CA LEU A 103 -1.42 -11.45 -16.49
C LEU A 103 -2.67 -10.68 -16.08
N ILE A 104 -2.67 -9.35 -16.26
CA ILE A 104 -3.82 -8.50 -15.94
C ILE A 104 -4.44 -7.93 -17.20
N THR A 105 -5.71 -8.22 -17.42
CA THR A 105 -6.54 -7.47 -18.37
C THR A 105 -7.16 -6.30 -17.63
N LEU A 106 -6.59 -5.10 -17.79
CA LEU A 106 -7.14 -3.87 -17.21
C LEU A 106 -8.18 -3.26 -18.15
N LYS A 107 -9.42 -3.14 -17.68
CA LYS A 107 -10.52 -2.45 -18.39
C LYS A 107 -10.80 -1.12 -17.71
N ASN A 108 -10.60 -0.01 -18.37
CA ASN A 108 -10.98 1.29 -17.86
C ASN A 108 -12.45 1.57 -18.18
N GLU A 109 -13.31 1.38 -17.19
CA GLU A 109 -14.77 1.57 -17.31
C GLU A 109 -15.23 2.93 -16.75
N LEU A 110 -14.33 3.91 -16.65
CA LEU A 110 -14.71 5.28 -16.28
C LEU A 110 -15.56 5.92 -17.40
N PRO A 111 -16.41 6.89 -17.05
CA PRO A 111 -17.07 7.74 -18.04
C PRO A 111 -16.00 8.49 -18.86
N SER A 112 -16.19 8.58 -20.18
CA SER A 112 -15.30 9.36 -21.03
C SER A 112 -15.36 10.82 -20.62
N SER A 113 -14.23 11.37 -20.18
CA SER A 113 -14.04 12.81 -20.02
C SER A 113 -13.48 13.37 -21.32
N THR A 114 -14.10 14.42 -21.83
CA THR A 114 -13.59 15.16 -23.01
C THR A 114 -12.67 16.30 -22.59
N THR A 115 -12.47 16.48 -21.29
CA THR A 115 -11.63 17.55 -20.74
C THR A 115 -10.24 16.97 -20.49
N PRO A 116 -9.17 17.46 -21.13
CA PRO A 116 -7.82 17.16 -20.71
C PRO A 116 -7.66 17.67 -19.28
N SER A 117 -7.39 16.79 -18.32
CA SER A 117 -7.21 17.21 -16.95
C SER A 117 -5.77 17.57 -16.68
N PHE A 118 -5.55 18.85 -16.69
CA PHE A 118 -4.64 19.42 -15.72
C PHE A 118 -5.53 20.19 -14.75
N LYS A 119 -5.95 19.63 -13.64
CA LYS A 119 -6.34 20.46 -12.51
C LYS A 119 -5.09 21.22 -12.07
N LYS A 120 -4.81 22.35 -12.74
CA LYS A 120 -4.30 23.49 -12.00
C LYS A 120 -5.24 23.66 -10.83
N HIS A 121 -4.75 23.58 -9.62
CA HIS A 121 -5.40 24.23 -8.49
C HIS A 121 -5.85 25.58 -9.03
N GLU A 122 -7.16 25.83 -9.04
CA GLU A 122 -7.73 27.04 -9.58
C GLU A 122 -7.06 28.22 -8.91
N MET A 123 -6.13 28.86 -9.60
CA MET A 123 -5.68 30.19 -9.26
C MET A 123 -6.87 31.12 -9.47
N LYS A 124 -7.58 31.45 -8.38
CA LYS A 124 -8.49 32.57 -8.35
C LYS A 124 -7.67 33.83 -8.65
N GLY A 125 -7.70 34.28 -9.90
CA GLY A 125 -7.20 35.59 -10.25
C GLY A 125 -6.35 35.76 -11.51
N MET A 126 -6.65 35.04 -12.62
CA MET A 126 -6.15 35.46 -13.93
C MET A 126 -7.21 35.29 -15.01
N SER A 127 -8.13 36.24 -15.07
CA SER A 127 -8.89 36.54 -16.27
C SER A 127 -8.00 37.35 -17.19
N GLY A 128 -7.52 36.75 -18.28
CA GLY A 128 -6.94 37.46 -19.39
C GLY A 128 -5.59 36.94 -19.88
N MET A 129 -5.55 35.72 -20.42
CA MET A 129 -4.59 35.39 -21.46
C MET A 129 -5.24 34.41 -22.44
N GLY A 130 -5.25 34.81 -23.68
CA GLY A 130 -5.87 34.09 -24.78
C GLY A 130 -5.32 32.69 -24.94
N SER A 131 -6.18 31.77 -25.38
CA SER A 131 -5.85 30.41 -25.74
C SER A 131 -4.62 30.36 -26.64
N MET A 132 -3.49 29.91 -26.07
CA MET A 132 -2.39 29.44 -26.90
C MET A 132 -2.80 28.08 -27.49
N PRO A 133 -2.50 27.83 -28.78
CA PRO A 133 -2.73 26.52 -29.36
C PRO A 133 -1.87 25.51 -28.59
N THR A 134 -2.51 24.45 -28.10
CA THR A 134 -1.83 23.25 -27.55
C THR A 134 -0.84 22.76 -28.62
N PRO A 135 0.45 22.61 -28.30
CA PRO A 135 1.35 21.92 -29.20
C PRO A 135 0.87 20.46 -29.28
N GLU A 136 0.53 19.99 -30.47
CA GLU A 136 0.51 18.55 -30.74
C GLU A 136 1.94 18.05 -30.51
N MET A 137 2.21 17.44 -29.33
CA MET A 137 3.49 16.83 -29.05
C MET A 137 3.60 15.55 -29.85
N SER A 138 4.28 15.64 -31.00
CA SER A 138 4.79 14.46 -31.68
C SER A 138 5.96 13.92 -30.90
N ILE A 139 5.75 12.85 -30.14
CA ILE A 139 6.80 12.12 -29.42
C ILE A 139 7.62 11.38 -30.46
N SER A 140 8.78 11.93 -30.81
CA SER A 140 9.74 11.26 -31.68
C SER A 140 10.56 10.25 -30.87
N GLY A 141 10.29 8.95 -31.03
CA GLY A 141 11.25 7.91 -30.72
C GLY A 141 10.90 6.87 -29.66
N LEU A 142 9.85 7.01 -28.86
CA LEU A 142 9.33 5.97 -27.96
C LEU A 142 7.93 5.56 -28.44
N GLN A 143 7.70 4.27 -28.59
CA GLN A 143 6.33 3.77 -28.82
C GLN A 143 5.52 4.05 -27.56
N ASN A 144 4.39 4.76 -27.72
CA ASN A 144 3.46 4.93 -26.61
C ASN A 144 2.94 3.57 -26.16
N CYS A 145 3.01 3.32 -24.87
CA CYS A 145 2.45 2.15 -24.26
C CYS A 145 0.99 2.47 -23.85
N GLY A 146 0.02 2.10 -24.69
CA GLY A 146 -1.40 2.43 -24.49
C GLY A 146 -1.85 3.72 -25.18
N GLY A 147 -2.73 4.49 -24.52
CA GLY A 147 -3.32 5.71 -25.07
C GLY A 147 -2.31 6.80 -25.43
N MET A 148 -2.66 7.66 -26.38
CA MET A 148 -1.72 8.70 -26.87
C MET A 148 -1.81 10.01 -26.09
N VAL A 149 -2.92 10.27 -25.41
CA VAL A 149 -3.19 11.53 -24.71
C VAL A 149 -3.77 11.24 -23.35
N MET A 150 -3.18 11.82 -22.32
CA MET A 150 -3.67 11.73 -20.95
C MET A 150 -4.97 12.53 -20.79
N THR A 151 -5.93 11.95 -20.07
CA THR A 151 -7.21 12.57 -19.67
C THR A 151 -7.44 12.36 -18.18
N ASP A 152 -8.41 13.07 -17.58
CA ASP A 152 -8.83 12.89 -16.16
C ASP A 152 -9.31 11.49 -15.84
N SER A 153 -9.60 10.69 -16.85
CA SER A 153 -10.07 9.32 -16.73
C SER A 153 -9.03 8.31 -17.20
N SER A 154 -7.77 8.71 -17.41
CA SER A 154 -6.68 7.79 -17.69
C SER A 154 -6.31 6.98 -16.43
N VAL A 155 -5.87 5.75 -16.61
CA VAL A 155 -5.37 4.88 -15.56
C VAL A 155 -4.20 4.04 -16.07
N ASN A 156 -3.33 3.64 -15.17
CA ASN A 156 -2.36 2.55 -15.34
C ASN A 156 -2.28 1.75 -14.04
N ILE A 157 -1.38 0.78 -13.96
CA ILE A 157 -1.07 0.06 -12.73
C ILE A 157 0.44 0.10 -12.53
N HIS A 158 0.85 0.52 -11.32
CA HIS A 158 2.18 0.33 -10.77
C HIS A 158 2.17 -0.86 -9.79
N TYR A 159 3.19 -1.68 -9.87
CA TYR A 159 3.40 -2.85 -8.99
C TYR A 159 4.44 -2.48 -7.93
N HIS A 160 4.00 -1.73 -6.95
CA HIS A 160 4.86 -1.05 -5.99
C HIS A 160 5.74 -2.00 -5.19
N GLY A 161 7.03 -1.72 -5.21
CA GLY A 161 8.07 -2.44 -4.48
C GLY A 161 8.58 -3.69 -5.20
N THR A 162 7.93 -4.16 -6.26
CA THR A 162 8.40 -5.31 -7.03
C THR A 162 9.60 -4.94 -7.90
N ASN A 163 10.46 -5.92 -8.15
CA ASN A 163 11.62 -5.75 -9.04
C ASN A 163 11.26 -6.14 -10.48
N THR A 164 10.14 -5.62 -10.96
CA THR A 164 9.61 -5.91 -12.30
C THR A 164 10.12 -4.87 -13.31
N PRO A 165 10.42 -5.26 -14.58
CA PRO A 165 11.06 -4.36 -15.52
C PRO A 165 10.19 -3.15 -15.91
N PRO A 166 10.78 -1.94 -16.09
CA PRO A 166 10.09 -0.74 -16.58
C PRO A 166 9.86 -0.79 -18.09
N LYS A 167 9.07 -1.76 -18.53
CA LYS A 167 8.77 -2.00 -19.96
C LYS A 167 7.29 -1.97 -20.21
N CYS A 168 6.91 -1.61 -21.43
CA CYS A 168 5.53 -1.71 -21.88
C CYS A 168 4.96 -3.11 -21.61
N HIS A 169 3.72 -3.17 -21.12
CA HIS A 169 3.02 -4.36 -20.61
C HIS A 169 3.54 -4.91 -19.28
N GLN A 170 4.57 -4.31 -18.66
CA GLN A 170 5.03 -4.63 -17.32
C GLN A 170 4.85 -3.39 -16.41
N ASP A 171 5.91 -2.90 -15.76
CA ASP A 171 5.81 -1.79 -14.81
C ASP A 171 6.32 -0.46 -15.41
N GLU A 172 5.95 -0.16 -16.64
CA GLU A 172 6.19 1.12 -17.29
C GLU A 172 5.08 2.10 -16.91
N VAL A 173 5.38 3.13 -16.11
CA VAL A 173 4.37 4.07 -15.59
C VAL A 173 4.47 5.47 -16.19
N ILE A 174 5.57 5.79 -16.90
CA ILE A 174 5.83 7.15 -17.42
C ILE A 174 4.94 7.44 -18.63
N LYS A 175 4.74 6.45 -19.49
CA LYS A 175 4.05 6.60 -20.79
C LYS A 175 2.83 5.67 -20.95
N THR A 176 2.61 4.72 -20.03
CA THR A 176 1.45 3.82 -20.10
C THR A 176 0.19 4.55 -19.70
N LEU A 177 -0.73 4.68 -20.63
CA LEU A 177 -2.04 5.32 -20.46
C LEU A 177 -3.14 4.39 -20.98
N VAL A 178 -4.12 4.11 -20.13
CA VAL A 178 -5.34 3.38 -20.51
C VAL A 178 -6.53 4.33 -20.33
N ASN A 179 -7.04 4.87 -21.41
CA ASN A 179 -8.11 5.86 -21.38
C ASN A 179 -9.49 5.21 -21.18
N ALA A 180 -10.49 6.02 -20.84
CA ALA A 180 -11.86 5.54 -20.64
C ALA A 180 -12.37 4.74 -21.85
N GLY A 181 -12.90 3.55 -21.58
CA GLY A 181 -13.37 2.61 -22.59
C GLY A 181 -12.29 1.72 -23.21
N GLU A 182 -11.02 1.96 -22.91
CA GLU A 182 -9.91 1.13 -23.40
C GLU A 182 -9.66 -0.09 -22.51
N THR A 183 -8.99 -1.08 -23.08
CA THR A 183 -8.51 -2.28 -22.41
C THR A 183 -7.03 -2.42 -22.68
N PHE A 184 -6.25 -2.76 -21.63
CA PHE A 184 -4.81 -2.95 -21.71
C PHE A 184 -4.40 -4.26 -21.06
N GLU A 185 -3.48 -4.98 -21.68
CA GLU A 185 -2.96 -6.25 -21.19
C GLU A 185 -1.60 -6.03 -20.54
N TYR A 186 -1.49 -6.34 -19.24
CA TYR A 186 -0.21 -6.44 -18.54
C TYR A 186 0.26 -7.89 -18.54
N ASP A 187 1.57 -8.07 -18.68
CA ASP A 187 2.29 -9.35 -18.65
C ASP A 187 3.54 -9.17 -17.78
N VAL A 188 3.33 -9.22 -16.47
CA VAL A 188 4.33 -8.88 -15.46
C VAL A 188 5.09 -10.13 -15.02
N HIS A 189 6.39 -10.12 -15.20
CA HIS A 189 7.27 -11.22 -14.83
C HIS A 189 7.98 -10.94 -13.51
N PHE A 190 7.64 -11.69 -12.47
CA PHE A 190 8.35 -11.63 -11.20
C PHE A 190 9.71 -12.34 -11.32
N PRO A 191 10.82 -11.71 -10.87
CA PRO A 191 12.10 -12.39 -10.89
C PRO A 191 12.12 -13.60 -9.94
N TYR A 192 12.95 -14.61 -10.25
CA TYR A 192 13.10 -15.79 -9.37
C TYR A 192 13.71 -15.48 -8.00
N ASP A 193 14.37 -14.34 -7.86
CA ASP A 193 14.95 -13.85 -6.63
C ASP A 193 14.13 -12.71 -5.99
N GLU A 194 12.85 -12.54 -6.41
CA GLU A 194 11.95 -11.60 -5.77
C GLU A 194 11.77 -11.97 -4.29
N PRO A 195 12.01 -11.04 -3.35
CA PRO A 195 11.83 -11.34 -1.93
C PRO A 195 10.38 -11.73 -1.60
N ALA A 196 10.21 -12.77 -0.78
CA ALA A 196 8.89 -13.18 -0.30
C ALA A 196 8.38 -12.19 0.74
N GLY A 197 7.20 -11.59 0.50
CA GLY A 197 6.63 -10.58 1.38
C GLY A 197 5.44 -9.85 0.78
N LEU A 198 5.07 -8.74 1.41
CA LEU A 198 3.94 -7.90 1.04
C LEU A 198 4.35 -6.76 0.11
N TYR A 199 3.70 -6.68 -1.01
CA TYR A 199 3.75 -5.64 -2.03
C TYR A 199 2.32 -5.12 -2.28
N TRP A 200 2.15 -4.14 -3.17
CA TRP A 200 0.82 -3.64 -3.50
C TRP A 200 0.75 -3.08 -4.92
N TYR A 201 -0.44 -2.81 -5.42
CA TYR A 201 -0.66 -2.21 -6.74
C TYR A 201 -1.61 -1.03 -6.65
N HIS A 202 -1.34 0.00 -7.45
CA HIS A 202 -2.15 1.23 -7.50
C HIS A 202 -1.97 1.98 -8.83
N PRO A 203 -2.87 2.93 -9.17
CA PRO A 203 -2.66 3.83 -10.30
C PRO A 203 -1.46 4.75 -10.07
N HIS A 204 -0.74 5.08 -11.14
CA HIS A 204 0.42 5.96 -11.10
C HIS A 204 0.42 6.91 -12.31
N ILE A 205 -0.66 7.66 -12.49
CA ILE A 205 -0.76 8.68 -13.53
C ILE A 205 -0.45 10.03 -12.88
N HIS A 206 0.66 10.65 -13.26
CA HIS A 206 1.07 11.95 -12.73
C HIS A 206 -0.05 13.01 -12.83
N GLY A 207 -0.31 13.69 -11.72
CA GLY A 207 -1.34 14.71 -11.57
C GLY A 207 -2.74 14.19 -11.22
N ILE A 208 -2.94 12.86 -11.10
CA ILE A 208 -4.19 12.24 -10.65
C ILE A 208 -3.98 10.99 -9.78
N SER A 209 -2.75 10.66 -9.41
CA SER A 209 -2.41 9.51 -8.57
C SER A 209 -3.02 9.64 -7.17
N GLU A 210 -2.89 10.82 -6.54
CA GLU A 210 -3.46 11.13 -5.23
C GLU A 210 -4.97 10.84 -5.19
N ALA A 211 -5.72 11.46 -6.10
CA ALA A 211 -7.17 11.31 -6.13
C ALA A 211 -7.61 9.85 -6.36
N ALA A 212 -6.90 9.10 -7.19
CA ALA A 212 -7.22 7.71 -7.48
C ALA A 212 -6.94 6.79 -6.27
N VAL A 213 -5.83 7.00 -5.55
CA VAL A 213 -5.45 6.22 -4.37
C VAL A 213 -6.36 6.57 -3.17
N GLN A 214 -6.60 7.84 -2.87
CA GLN A 214 -7.57 8.29 -1.87
C GLN A 214 -8.99 7.78 -2.17
N GLY A 215 -9.35 7.73 -3.45
CA GLY A 215 -10.59 7.10 -3.89
C GLY A 215 -10.67 5.59 -3.62
N GLY A 216 -9.56 4.94 -3.27
CA GLY A 216 -9.47 3.54 -2.85
C GLY A 216 -8.99 2.57 -3.92
N ALA A 217 -8.44 3.06 -5.05
CA ALA A 217 -7.94 2.20 -6.13
C ALA A 217 -6.56 1.61 -5.79
N SER A 218 -6.53 0.64 -4.90
CA SER A 218 -5.29 -0.06 -4.52
C SER A 218 -5.61 -1.47 -4.03
N GLY A 219 -4.66 -2.39 -4.14
CA GLY A 219 -4.78 -3.75 -3.63
C GLY A 219 -3.43 -4.38 -3.32
N ALA A 220 -3.42 -5.46 -2.52
CA ALA A 220 -2.20 -6.12 -2.10
C ALA A 220 -1.70 -7.13 -3.14
N ILE A 221 -0.36 -7.30 -3.19
CA ILE A 221 0.32 -8.42 -3.84
C ILE A 221 1.13 -9.13 -2.77
N ILE A 222 1.03 -10.44 -2.69
CA ILE A 222 1.83 -11.27 -1.81
C ILE A 222 2.73 -12.16 -2.67
N VAL A 223 4.03 -11.97 -2.50
CA VAL A 223 5.02 -12.92 -3.00
C VAL A 223 5.20 -13.97 -1.93
N GLU A 224 4.82 -15.20 -2.27
CA GLU A 224 4.76 -16.34 -1.35
C GLU A 224 6.14 -16.89 -0.99
N GLY A 225 6.23 -17.67 0.11
CA GLY A 225 7.44 -18.39 0.52
C GLY A 225 8.15 -17.82 1.73
N ILE A 226 7.58 -16.83 2.43
CA ILE A 226 8.20 -16.20 3.61
C ILE A 226 8.49 -17.20 4.73
N GLU A 227 7.71 -18.27 4.86
CA GLU A 227 7.89 -19.34 5.83
C GLU A 227 9.18 -20.15 5.63
N ASN A 228 9.71 -20.14 4.40
CA ASN A 228 10.97 -20.80 4.06
C ASN A 228 12.19 -19.91 4.41
N ILE A 229 11.93 -18.64 4.72
CA ILE A 229 12.96 -17.67 5.11
C ILE A 229 12.92 -17.41 6.62
N ASN A 230 11.72 -17.24 7.17
CA ASN A 230 11.49 -17.05 8.61
C ASN A 230 10.48 -18.09 9.10
N HIS A 231 10.95 -19.09 9.84
CA HIS A 231 10.14 -20.20 10.30
C HIS A 231 9.15 -19.83 11.42
N ASP A 232 9.32 -18.66 12.06
CA ASP A 232 8.42 -18.21 13.15
C ASP A 232 6.99 -17.95 12.66
N VAL A 233 6.81 -17.72 11.36
CA VAL A 233 5.49 -17.47 10.75
C VAL A 233 4.80 -18.74 10.28
N ALA A 234 5.51 -19.84 10.10
CA ALA A 234 5.00 -21.06 9.47
C ALA A 234 3.74 -21.60 10.16
N GLY A 235 2.66 -21.72 9.40
CA GLY A 235 1.36 -22.23 9.87
C GLY A 235 0.58 -21.27 10.76
N LEU A 236 1.00 -20.02 10.93
CA LEU A 236 0.19 -19.01 11.62
C LEU A 236 -1.01 -18.59 10.77
N PRO A 237 -2.19 -18.35 11.38
CA PRO A 237 -3.28 -17.66 10.70
C PRO A 237 -2.80 -16.29 10.22
N GLU A 238 -3.15 -15.93 8.98
CA GLU A 238 -2.63 -14.76 8.28
C GLU A 238 -3.74 -13.75 8.00
N ARG A 239 -3.41 -12.45 8.11
CA ARG A 239 -4.29 -11.34 7.74
C ARG A 239 -3.56 -10.32 6.88
N THR A 240 -4.25 -9.86 5.85
CA THR A 240 -3.84 -8.70 5.06
C THR A 240 -4.66 -7.48 5.46
N LEU A 241 -3.97 -6.47 5.99
CA LEU A 241 -4.54 -5.23 6.51
C LEU A 241 -4.09 -4.07 5.62
N ILE A 242 -5.06 -3.39 5.00
CA ILE A 242 -4.78 -2.29 4.08
C ILE A 242 -5.37 -1.01 4.68
N VAL A 243 -4.50 -0.09 5.08
CA VAL A 243 -4.90 1.25 5.54
C VAL A 243 -4.92 2.18 4.34
N ARG A 244 -5.97 2.99 4.21
CA ARG A 244 -6.13 4.01 3.17
C ARG A 244 -6.60 5.30 3.82
N ASP A 245 -6.21 6.43 3.26
CA ASP A 245 -6.76 7.72 3.65
C ASP A 245 -7.91 8.16 2.74
N ASN A 246 -8.63 9.18 3.17
CA ASN A 246 -9.70 9.83 2.44
C ASN A 246 -9.82 11.27 2.93
N LEU A 247 -10.25 12.17 2.07
CA LEU A 247 -10.49 13.56 2.45
C LEU A 247 -11.43 13.65 3.66
N VAL A 248 -11.07 14.44 4.67
CA VAL A 248 -11.90 14.68 5.87
C VAL A 248 -13.10 15.54 5.47
N PRO A 249 -14.35 15.04 5.57
CA PRO A 249 -15.52 15.80 5.19
C PRO A 249 -15.70 17.04 6.07
N GLY A 250 -15.87 18.20 5.42
CA GLY A 250 -16.20 19.45 6.11
C GLY A 250 -15.10 20.05 6.97
N ASN A 251 -13.86 19.60 6.85
CA ASN A 251 -12.71 20.17 7.53
C ASN A 251 -11.73 20.81 6.53
N PRO A 252 -11.86 22.11 6.25
CA PRO A 252 -10.98 22.80 5.30
C PRO A 252 -9.62 23.20 5.88
N ASP A 253 -9.42 23.10 7.22
CA ASP A 253 -8.21 23.51 7.93
C ASP A 253 -7.86 22.47 9.00
N PRO A 254 -7.14 21.43 8.63
CA PRO A 254 -6.71 20.37 9.53
C PRO A 254 -5.60 20.88 10.45
N SER A 255 -5.94 21.29 11.67
CA SER A 255 -5.01 21.76 12.67
C SER A 255 -5.23 21.13 14.03
N GLY A 256 -4.21 21.08 14.86
CA GLY A 256 -4.28 20.52 16.20
C GLY A 256 -4.56 19.03 16.23
N ASN A 257 -5.69 18.59 16.82
CA ASN A 257 -6.09 17.18 16.90
C ASN A 257 -7.01 16.74 15.76
N VAL A 258 -7.29 17.60 14.81
CA VAL A 258 -8.09 17.28 13.63
C VAL A 258 -7.17 16.71 12.58
N PRO A 259 -7.39 15.51 12.05
CA PRO A 259 -6.52 14.94 11.03
C PRO A 259 -6.69 15.69 9.70
N ALA A 260 -5.61 15.78 8.92
CA ALA A 260 -5.71 16.22 7.53
C ALA A 260 -6.60 15.27 6.73
N TRP A 261 -6.44 13.98 6.97
CA TRP A 261 -7.11 12.92 6.23
C TRP A 261 -7.75 11.90 7.18
N ASP A 262 -9.02 11.52 6.93
CA ASP A 262 -9.61 10.34 7.55
C ASP A 262 -8.96 9.07 7.00
N VAL A 263 -8.97 8.00 7.80
CA VAL A 263 -8.43 6.71 7.36
C VAL A 263 -9.49 5.62 7.35
N SER A 264 -9.23 4.57 6.61
CA SER A 264 -10.01 3.33 6.63
C SER A 264 -9.10 2.12 6.76
N LEU A 265 -9.59 1.05 7.40
CA LEU A 265 -8.94 -0.25 7.43
C LEU A 265 -9.79 -1.24 6.62
N ASN A 266 -9.23 -1.79 5.53
CA ASN A 266 -9.95 -2.66 4.60
C ASN A 266 -11.32 -2.10 4.20
N TYR A 267 -11.37 -0.80 3.84
CA TYR A 267 -12.59 -0.05 3.50
C TYR A 267 -13.60 0.13 4.65
N ILE A 268 -13.24 -0.15 5.91
CA ILE A 268 -14.02 0.22 7.09
C ILE A 268 -13.53 1.58 7.56
N PRO A 269 -14.35 2.64 7.49
CA PRO A 269 -13.91 4.00 7.82
C PRO A 269 -13.65 4.17 9.32
N VAL A 270 -12.60 4.91 9.64
CA VAL A 270 -12.23 5.36 10.99
C VAL A 270 -12.18 6.88 10.98
N ALA A 271 -13.37 7.49 10.86
CA ALA A 271 -13.51 8.90 10.59
C ALA A 271 -13.54 9.77 11.86
N TYR A 272 -12.96 10.98 11.74
CA TYR A 272 -13.09 12.05 12.72
C TYR A 272 -14.58 12.49 12.86
N PRO A 273 -15.07 12.93 14.04
CA PRO A 273 -14.35 13.00 15.32
C PRO A 273 -14.47 11.72 16.17
N ASN A 274 -15.25 10.74 15.74
CA ASN A 274 -15.62 9.61 16.59
C ASN A 274 -14.60 8.48 16.60
N TYR A 275 -13.80 8.34 15.52
CA TYR A 275 -12.81 7.28 15.34
C TYR A 275 -13.34 5.90 15.73
N THR A 276 -14.49 5.51 15.18
CA THR A 276 -15.07 4.18 15.44
C THR A 276 -14.22 3.11 14.74
N PRO A 277 -13.38 2.33 15.48
CA PRO A 277 -12.41 1.45 14.86
C PRO A 277 -13.04 0.20 14.27
N ALA A 278 -12.43 -0.37 13.24
CA ALA A 278 -12.76 -1.71 12.77
C ALA A 278 -12.64 -2.75 13.89
N VAL A 279 -13.22 -3.93 13.73
CA VAL A 279 -13.15 -5.01 14.72
C VAL A 279 -12.35 -6.18 14.14
N ILE A 280 -11.25 -6.55 14.79
CA ILE A 280 -10.47 -7.75 14.47
C ILE A 280 -10.79 -8.84 15.49
N PRO A 281 -11.52 -9.91 15.09
CA PRO A 281 -11.77 -11.05 15.98
C PRO A 281 -10.53 -11.94 16.08
N MET A 282 -10.17 -12.37 17.31
CA MET A 282 -9.08 -13.30 17.56
C MET A 282 -9.46 -14.27 18.68
N ARG A 283 -8.82 -15.45 18.73
CA ARG A 283 -8.89 -16.32 19.91
C ARG A 283 -7.91 -15.83 20.98
N PRO A 284 -8.24 -15.94 22.28
CA PRO A 284 -7.34 -15.48 23.34
C PRO A 284 -5.95 -16.14 23.22
N LEU A 285 -4.88 -15.33 23.34
CA LEU A 285 -3.48 -15.74 23.25
C LEU A 285 -3.07 -16.37 21.90
N GLN A 286 -3.92 -16.31 20.89
CA GLN A 286 -3.58 -16.76 19.55
C GLN A 286 -2.51 -15.87 18.94
N LYS A 287 -1.49 -16.47 18.34
CA LYS A 287 -0.57 -15.76 17.45
C LYS A 287 -1.15 -15.72 16.04
N GLN A 288 -1.05 -14.57 15.41
CA GLN A 288 -1.37 -14.37 14.00
C GLN A 288 -0.23 -13.63 13.30
N PHE A 289 -0.08 -13.85 12.02
CA PHE A 289 0.81 -13.11 11.15
C PHE A 289 0.00 -12.02 10.43
N TRP A 290 0.36 -10.77 10.64
CA TRP A 290 -0.30 -9.63 10.03
C TRP A 290 0.61 -8.98 8.99
N ARG A 291 0.09 -8.83 7.79
CA ARG A 291 0.70 -8.08 6.70
C ARG A 291 -0.03 -6.75 6.58
N VAL A 292 0.64 -5.66 6.84
CA VAL A 292 0.05 -4.32 6.86
C VAL A 292 0.69 -3.46 5.79
N VAL A 293 -0.13 -2.91 4.89
CA VAL A 293 0.28 -1.90 3.93
C VAL A 293 -0.36 -0.56 4.29
N ASN A 294 0.46 0.49 4.32
CA ASN A 294 -0.03 1.86 4.30
C ASN A 294 -0.28 2.26 2.84
N ALA A 295 -1.49 2.00 2.35
CA ALA A 295 -1.92 2.36 1.00
C ALA A 295 -2.61 3.74 1.00
N SER A 296 -2.20 4.63 1.91
CA SER A 296 -2.60 6.03 1.93
C SER A 296 -1.87 6.81 0.84
N ALA A 297 -2.49 7.88 0.36
CA ALA A 297 -1.83 8.83 -0.53
C ALA A 297 -0.86 9.73 0.25
N ASP A 298 -1.29 10.21 1.43
CA ASP A 298 -0.57 11.27 2.16
C ASP A 298 -0.31 10.92 3.63
N THR A 299 -1.20 10.15 4.29
CA THR A 299 -1.12 9.90 5.74
C THR A 299 0.08 9.03 6.14
N ILE A 300 0.92 9.53 7.04
CA ILE A 300 2.00 8.77 7.68
C ILE A 300 1.41 8.03 8.91
N LEU A 301 1.72 6.76 9.06
CA LEU A 301 1.26 5.94 10.19
C LEU A 301 2.43 5.60 11.12
N ASP A 302 2.19 5.60 12.43
CA ASP A 302 3.08 4.98 13.42
C ASP A 302 2.32 3.89 14.17
N LEU A 303 2.39 2.67 13.65
CA LEU A 303 1.59 1.53 14.10
C LEU A 303 2.04 1.04 15.47
N GLN A 304 1.08 0.84 16.35
CA GLN A 304 1.31 0.25 17.68
C GLN A 304 0.12 -0.61 18.09
N VAL A 305 0.38 -1.79 18.67
CA VAL A 305 -0.64 -2.59 19.34
C VAL A 305 -0.61 -2.26 20.84
N GLN A 306 -1.76 -1.92 21.41
CA GLN A 306 -1.89 -1.56 22.82
C GLN A 306 -2.91 -2.46 23.55
N TYR A 307 -2.54 -2.93 24.76
CA TYR A 307 -3.45 -3.62 25.67
C TYR A 307 -3.57 -2.81 26.96
N ASP A 308 -4.79 -2.36 27.27
CA ASP A 308 -5.08 -1.44 28.38
C ASP A 308 -4.10 -0.24 28.43
N GLY A 309 -3.78 0.32 27.26
CA GLY A 309 -2.86 1.44 27.09
C GLY A 309 -1.36 1.05 27.10
N THR A 310 -1.03 -0.21 27.29
CA THR A 310 0.37 -0.68 27.31
C THR A 310 0.81 -1.16 25.92
N PRO A 311 1.89 -0.60 25.33
CA PRO A 311 2.44 -1.05 24.06
C PRO A 311 2.89 -2.50 24.09
N GLN A 312 2.45 -3.29 23.14
CA GLN A 312 2.83 -4.68 22.97
C GLN A 312 4.07 -4.81 22.08
N THR A 313 4.79 -5.92 22.22
CA THR A 313 5.89 -6.26 21.32
C THR A 313 5.31 -6.84 20.03
N LEU A 314 5.76 -6.33 18.90
CA LEU A 314 5.51 -6.83 17.56
C LEU A 314 6.74 -7.61 17.11
N GLY A 315 6.56 -8.84 16.68
CA GLY A 315 7.62 -9.63 16.07
C GLY A 315 7.73 -9.30 14.59
N VAL A 316 8.52 -8.28 14.22
CA VAL A 316 8.66 -7.84 12.83
C VAL A 316 9.45 -8.86 12.02
N VAL A 317 8.86 -9.28 10.91
CA VAL A 317 9.35 -10.37 10.04
C VAL A 317 9.82 -9.84 8.69
N ALA A 318 9.14 -8.82 8.16
CA ALA A 318 9.53 -8.17 6.91
C ALA A 318 9.15 -6.69 6.92
N ILE A 319 9.88 -5.90 6.16
CA ILE A 319 9.62 -4.49 5.88
C ILE A 319 9.74 -4.30 4.36
N ASP A 320 8.78 -3.59 3.78
CA ASP A 320 8.72 -3.28 2.35
C ASP A 320 8.91 -4.52 1.46
N GLY A 321 8.26 -5.64 1.84
CA GLY A 321 8.33 -6.90 1.12
C GLY A 321 9.61 -7.71 1.34
N VAL A 322 10.60 -7.16 2.07
CA VAL A 322 11.89 -7.84 2.29
C VAL A 322 11.97 -8.41 3.71
N PRO A 323 12.13 -9.74 3.87
CA PRO A 323 12.30 -10.37 5.17
C PRO A 323 13.51 -9.83 5.93
N THR A 324 13.31 -9.48 7.22
CA THR A 324 14.35 -8.94 8.09
C THR A 324 15.45 -9.95 8.38
N GLY A 325 16.71 -9.49 8.36
CA GLY A 325 17.89 -10.33 8.67
C GLY A 325 18.24 -11.36 7.61
N SER A 326 17.71 -11.22 6.37
CA SER A 326 17.98 -12.11 5.24
C SER A 326 18.36 -11.31 3.98
N GLN A 327 18.33 -11.95 2.80
CA GLN A 327 18.57 -11.34 1.49
C GLN A 327 20.04 -10.90 1.23
N ASP A 328 20.88 -10.88 2.24
CA ASP A 328 22.32 -10.63 2.12
C ASP A 328 23.13 -11.88 1.73
N GLY A 329 22.48 -13.05 1.70
CA GLY A 329 23.09 -14.35 1.41
C GLY A 329 23.85 -14.97 2.59
N ARG A 330 23.73 -14.41 3.82
CA ARG A 330 24.51 -14.84 5.00
C ARG A 330 23.70 -15.58 6.04
N SER A 331 22.42 -15.25 6.23
CA SER A 331 21.60 -15.75 7.33
C SER A 331 20.16 -16.00 6.89
N GLU A 332 19.47 -16.86 7.63
CA GLU A 332 18.03 -16.99 7.59
C GLU A 332 17.36 -15.70 8.09
N GLY A 333 16.06 -15.55 7.82
CA GLY A 333 15.27 -14.44 8.31
C GLY A 333 15.26 -14.38 9.83
N LYS A 334 15.20 -13.17 10.38
CA LYS A 334 15.25 -12.91 11.81
C LYS A 334 14.05 -12.09 12.23
N THR A 335 13.29 -12.57 13.21
CA THR A 335 12.23 -11.79 13.84
C THR A 335 12.82 -10.71 14.73
N LEU A 336 12.49 -9.43 14.47
CA LEU A 336 12.92 -8.29 15.26
C LEU A 336 11.81 -7.86 16.21
N GLU A 337 12.16 -7.46 17.43
CA GLU A 337 11.18 -7.01 18.44
C GLU A 337 11.07 -5.49 18.44
N TRP A 338 9.93 -4.97 17.98
CA TRP A 338 9.63 -3.54 17.98
C TRP A 338 8.38 -3.23 18.80
N LYS A 339 8.25 -1.98 19.26
CA LYS A 339 7.08 -1.51 20.03
C LYS A 339 6.13 -0.66 19.19
N HIS A 340 6.62 -0.11 18.11
CA HIS A 340 5.87 0.65 17.12
C HIS A 340 6.60 0.57 15.77
N ILE A 341 5.92 0.89 14.69
CA ILE A 341 6.44 0.81 13.33
C ILE A 341 5.98 2.04 12.56
N LEU A 342 6.91 2.95 12.28
CA LEU A 342 6.64 4.09 11.40
C LEU A 342 6.52 3.59 9.95
N LEU A 343 5.36 3.82 9.34
CA LEU A 343 5.05 3.49 7.96
C LEU A 343 4.71 4.74 7.17
N ALA A 344 5.61 5.17 6.31
CA ALA A 344 5.34 6.13 5.26
C ALA A 344 4.14 5.70 4.39
N PRO A 345 3.46 6.62 3.68
CA PRO A 345 2.64 6.22 2.53
C PRO A 345 3.40 5.23 1.65
N ALA A 346 2.74 4.17 1.22
CA ALA A 346 3.28 3.03 0.47
C ALA A 346 4.16 2.01 1.23
N ALA A 347 4.66 2.33 2.42
CA ALA A 347 5.46 1.39 3.20
C ALA A 347 4.64 0.19 3.69
N ARG A 348 5.31 -0.95 3.88
CA ARG A 348 4.69 -2.20 4.34
C ARG A 348 5.45 -2.76 5.52
N ALA A 349 4.70 -3.36 6.46
CA ALA A 349 5.28 -4.12 7.56
C ALA A 349 4.54 -5.44 7.75
N GLU A 350 5.31 -6.47 8.01
CA GLU A 350 4.79 -7.80 8.28
C GLU A 350 5.29 -8.27 9.63
N PHE A 351 4.37 -8.61 10.53
CA PHE A 351 4.73 -8.90 11.91
C PHE A 351 3.81 -9.92 12.59
N ILE A 352 4.35 -10.60 13.58
CA ILE A 352 3.61 -11.51 14.43
C ILE A 352 3.01 -10.72 15.60
N VAL A 353 1.72 -10.90 15.82
CA VAL A 353 0.97 -10.36 16.96
C VAL A 353 0.39 -11.49 17.79
N THR A 354 0.37 -11.33 19.12
CA THR A 354 -0.28 -12.26 20.04
C THR A 354 -1.55 -11.62 20.60
N ALA A 355 -2.70 -12.26 20.41
CA ALA A 355 -3.98 -11.78 20.91
C ALA A 355 -3.98 -11.57 22.44
N PRO A 356 -4.77 -10.60 22.96
CA PRO A 356 -4.84 -10.35 24.39
C PRO A 356 -5.40 -11.55 25.17
N GLY A 357 -4.91 -11.72 26.39
CA GLY A 357 -5.48 -12.66 27.35
C GLY A 357 -6.81 -12.18 27.92
N LYS A 358 -7.50 -13.06 28.65
CA LYS A 358 -8.86 -12.80 29.19
C LYS A 358 -8.97 -11.59 30.14
N ASN A 359 -7.87 -11.13 30.73
CA ASN A 359 -7.86 -10.03 31.70
C ASN A 359 -7.74 -8.64 31.04
N VAL A 360 -7.39 -8.58 29.76
CA VAL A 360 -7.29 -7.34 28.99
C VAL A 360 -8.69 -6.84 28.65
N LYS A 361 -8.97 -5.58 28.99
CA LYS A 361 -10.28 -4.95 28.76
C LYS A 361 -10.35 -4.25 27.41
N ILE A 362 -9.26 -3.58 27.04
CA ILE A 362 -9.15 -2.78 25.81
C ILE A 362 -7.91 -3.23 25.07
N ALA A 363 -8.10 -3.73 23.85
CA ALA A 363 -7.01 -4.06 22.95
C ALA A 363 -7.24 -3.39 21.60
N ARG A 364 -6.23 -2.70 21.08
CA ARG A 364 -6.33 -1.89 19.86
C ARG A 364 -5.08 -2.01 19.00
N LEU A 365 -5.29 -1.93 17.70
CA LEU A 365 -4.27 -1.47 16.76
C LEU A 365 -4.46 0.04 16.62
N MET A 366 -3.41 0.80 16.86
CA MET A 366 -3.37 2.27 16.82
C MET A 366 -2.44 2.74 15.71
N THR A 367 -2.66 3.95 15.22
CA THR A 367 -1.56 4.80 14.74
C THR A 367 -1.33 5.88 15.80
N LEU A 368 -0.07 6.13 16.14
CA LEU A 368 0.34 7.20 17.04
C LEU A 368 0.47 8.50 16.26
N ASN A 369 0.45 9.62 16.97
CA ASN A 369 0.73 10.92 16.38
C ASN A 369 2.11 10.94 15.71
N VAL A 370 2.17 11.49 14.51
CA VAL A 370 3.41 11.72 13.78
C VAL A 370 3.66 13.22 13.69
N ASP A 371 4.86 13.65 14.04
CA ASP A 371 5.32 15.03 13.83
C ASP A 371 5.78 15.15 12.37
N THR A 372 4.95 15.74 11.55
CA THR A 372 5.16 15.90 10.10
C THR A 372 5.86 17.21 9.76
N GLY A 373 6.02 18.09 10.73
CA GLY A 373 6.63 19.42 10.55
C GLY A 373 5.61 20.57 10.53
N PRO A 374 6.11 21.81 10.53
CA PRO A 374 5.25 23.00 10.57
C PRO A 374 4.31 23.17 9.39
N ASP A 375 4.73 22.72 8.20
CA ASP A 375 3.98 22.82 6.96
C ASP A 375 3.33 21.47 6.57
N GLY A 376 3.61 20.39 7.33
CA GLY A 376 3.10 19.05 7.06
C GLY A 376 1.69 18.81 7.59
N ASP A 377 1.04 17.83 7.03
CA ASP A 377 -0.29 17.37 7.39
C ASP A 377 -0.38 16.86 8.83
N ASN A 378 -1.51 17.08 9.49
CA ASN A 378 -1.72 16.65 10.86
C ASN A 378 -2.15 15.19 10.93
N ASP A 379 -1.30 14.33 11.49
CA ASP A 379 -1.51 12.90 11.69
C ASP A 379 -1.65 12.56 13.19
N PRO A 380 -2.83 12.77 13.82
CA PRO A 380 -3.01 12.55 15.25
C PRO A 380 -3.12 11.06 15.63
N ASP A 381 -3.00 10.78 16.93
CA ASP A 381 -3.34 9.46 17.50
C ASP A 381 -4.76 9.03 17.12
N ARG A 382 -4.92 7.80 16.58
CA ARG A 382 -6.25 7.24 16.30
C ARG A 382 -6.25 5.70 16.33
N PRO A 383 -7.35 5.07 16.81
CA PRO A 383 -7.49 3.62 16.79
C PRO A 383 -7.89 3.15 15.40
N LEU A 384 -7.10 2.28 14.76
CA LEU A 384 -7.45 1.65 13.48
C LEU A 384 -8.39 0.47 13.67
N ALA A 385 -8.13 -0.36 14.69
CA ALA A 385 -8.97 -1.51 15.01
C ALA A 385 -9.05 -1.80 16.51
N SER A 386 -10.20 -2.35 16.93
CA SER A 386 -10.39 -3.01 18.22
C SER A 386 -10.15 -4.51 18.07
N ILE A 387 -9.24 -5.07 18.85
CA ILE A 387 -9.00 -6.52 18.88
C ILE A 387 -9.98 -7.14 19.89
N LYS A 388 -10.95 -7.92 19.42
CA LYS A 388 -11.97 -8.57 20.24
C LYS A 388 -11.69 -10.05 20.36
N THR A 389 -11.53 -10.55 21.60
CA THR A 389 -11.23 -11.96 21.80
C THR A 389 -12.46 -12.78 22.19
N SER A 390 -12.60 -13.94 21.53
CA SER A 390 -13.58 -14.97 21.86
C SER A 390 -12.98 -16.34 21.59
N ALA A 391 -13.30 -17.33 22.43
CA ALA A 391 -12.89 -18.72 22.20
C ALA A 391 -13.44 -19.29 20.89
N THR A 392 -14.56 -18.72 20.39
CA THR A 392 -15.24 -19.09 19.16
C THR A 392 -15.00 -18.08 18.03
N ALA A 393 -14.03 -17.16 18.18
CA ALA A 393 -13.71 -16.23 17.10
C ALA A 393 -13.35 -17.01 15.82
N ALA A 394 -13.90 -16.55 14.70
CA ALA A 394 -13.53 -17.09 13.40
C ALA A 394 -12.03 -16.83 13.17
N GLU A 395 -11.35 -17.84 12.66
CA GLU A 395 -9.97 -17.66 12.19
C GLU A 395 -9.98 -17.02 10.81
N PRO A 396 -8.89 -16.34 10.44
CA PRO A 396 -8.66 -15.95 9.06
C PRO A 396 -8.83 -17.15 8.12
N THR A 397 -9.26 -16.90 6.91
CA THR A 397 -9.39 -17.94 5.87
C THR A 397 -8.04 -18.46 5.40
N LEU A 398 -7.03 -17.59 5.47
CA LEU A 398 -5.65 -17.92 5.13
C LEU A 398 -4.80 -18.25 6.35
N SER A 399 -3.78 -19.04 6.11
CA SER A 399 -2.66 -19.28 7.02
C SER A 399 -1.39 -19.43 6.19
N VAL A 400 -0.29 -18.91 6.72
CA VAL A 400 1.03 -19.11 6.13
C VAL A 400 1.29 -20.62 5.94
N ALA A 401 1.89 -20.98 4.83
CA ALA A 401 2.23 -22.37 4.54
C ALA A 401 3.15 -22.95 5.63
N LYS A 402 3.17 -24.28 5.74
CA LYS A 402 4.17 -24.96 6.59
C LYS A 402 5.46 -25.11 5.78
N VAL A 403 6.58 -24.95 6.49
CA VAL A 403 7.90 -25.15 5.88
C VAL A 403 7.93 -26.50 5.12
N SER A 404 8.25 -26.43 3.83
CA SER A 404 8.34 -27.59 2.94
C SER A 404 9.75 -27.66 2.33
N GLY A 405 10.73 -28.08 3.09
CA GLY A 405 12.09 -28.29 2.58
C GLY A 405 13.16 -27.45 3.31
N PRO A 406 14.42 -27.52 2.86
CA PRO A 406 15.47 -26.69 3.44
C PRO A 406 15.18 -25.21 3.12
N PRO A 407 15.57 -24.27 4.00
CA PRO A 407 15.38 -22.85 3.77
C PRO A 407 16.05 -22.44 2.46
N MET A 408 15.30 -21.81 1.59
CA MET A 408 15.89 -21.11 0.45
C MET A 408 16.44 -19.78 0.99
N LEU A 409 17.75 -19.62 0.93
CA LEU A 409 18.37 -18.33 1.22
C LEU A 409 18.28 -17.48 -0.05
N PRO A 410 17.46 -16.45 -0.06
CA PRO A 410 17.42 -15.52 -1.16
C PRO A 410 18.77 -14.80 -1.24
N LEU A 411 19.25 -14.60 -2.46
CA LEU A 411 20.57 -14.03 -2.69
C LEU A 411 20.53 -12.68 -3.41
N ARG A 412 19.32 -12.07 -3.53
CA ARG A 412 19.14 -10.86 -4.33
C ARG A 412 20.13 -9.76 -4.00
N PHE A 413 20.34 -9.48 -2.71
CA PHE A 413 21.23 -8.42 -2.24
C PHE A 413 22.58 -8.94 -1.75
N ALA A 414 22.96 -10.16 -2.13
CA ALA A 414 24.23 -10.75 -1.69
C ALA A 414 25.42 -9.82 -1.99
N GLY A 415 26.24 -9.54 -0.95
CA GLY A 415 27.41 -8.68 -1.04
C GLY A 415 27.12 -7.18 -1.26
N LEU A 416 25.85 -6.73 -1.19
CA LEU A 416 25.52 -5.32 -1.38
C LEU A 416 26.10 -4.44 -0.26
N ALA A 417 26.04 -4.89 0.98
CA ALA A 417 26.53 -4.14 2.12
C ALA A 417 28.05 -3.83 2.04
N GLU A 418 28.83 -4.74 1.46
CA GLU A 418 30.27 -4.61 1.29
C GLU A 418 30.68 -4.08 -0.08
N ALA A 419 29.73 -3.93 -1.01
CA ALA A 419 30.03 -3.46 -2.34
C ALA A 419 30.63 -2.05 -2.29
N ARG A 420 31.69 -1.84 -3.07
CA ARG A 420 32.24 -0.48 -3.22
C ARG A 420 31.34 0.31 -4.17
N PRO A 421 30.77 1.45 -3.74
CA PRO A 421 29.94 2.25 -4.62
C PRO A 421 30.77 2.81 -5.79
N ALA A 422 30.23 2.68 -6.98
CA ALA A 422 30.84 3.25 -8.20
C ALA A 422 30.66 4.77 -8.23
N LYS A 423 29.63 5.29 -7.58
CA LYS A 423 29.32 6.71 -7.51
C LYS A 423 28.64 7.05 -6.19
N GLN A 424 28.85 8.28 -5.74
CA GLN A 424 28.10 8.90 -4.65
C GLN A 424 27.30 10.06 -5.23
N ARG A 425 26.02 10.15 -4.84
CA ARG A 425 25.14 11.26 -5.23
C ARG A 425 24.57 11.94 -4.00
N LYS A 426 24.22 13.20 -4.16
CA LYS A 426 23.43 13.94 -3.22
C LYS A 426 22.18 14.43 -3.93
N LEU A 427 21.02 14.20 -3.31
CA LEU A 427 19.73 14.70 -3.74
C LEU A 427 19.10 15.47 -2.59
N TYR A 428 18.10 16.29 -2.89
CA TYR A 428 17.34 16.96 -1.84
C TYR A 428 15.90 17.19 -2.26
N PHE A 429 15.02 17.15 -1.27
CA PHE A 429 13.66 17.66 -1.34
C PHE A 429 13.63 19.15 -1.05
N SER A 430 12.82 19.90 -1.76
CA SER A 430 12.59 21.32 -1.53
C SER A 430 11.24 21.78 -2.06
N GLU A 431 10.74 22.84 -1.46
CA GLU A 431 9.46 23.45 -1.76
C GLU A 431 9.64 24.92 -2.03
N VAL A 432 8.87 25.45 -2.96
CA VAL A 432 8.88 26.87 -3.30
C VAL A 432 7.48 27.29 -3.72
N LEU A 433 6.96 28.35 -3.11
CA LEU A 433 5.72 28.97 -3.56
C LEU A 433 5.82 29.36 -5.03
N SER A 434 4.79 29.09 -5.82
CA SER A 434 4.74 29.46 -7.24
C SER A 434 4.79 30.97 -7.46
N ASP A 435 4.29 31.75 -6.49
CA ASP A 435 4.49 33.19 -6.37
C ASP A 435 5.01 33.50 -4.95
N PRO A 436 6.32 33.80 -4.78
CA PRO A 436 6.88 34.10 -3.47
C PRO A 436 6.31 35.37 -2.79
N THR A 437 5.53 36.15 -3.52
CA THR A 437 4.89 37.38 -2.99
C THR A 437 3.47 37.13 -2.48
N ASP A 438 2.86 35.98 -2.83
CA ASP A 438 1.55 35.53 -2.37
C ASP A 438 1.70 34.27 -1.48
N PRO A 439 1.55 34.37 -0.15
CA PRO A 439 1.64 33.20 0.73
C PRO A 439 0.52 32.15 0.51
N ASN A 440 -0.52 32.49 -0.27
CA ASN A 440 -1.59 31.54 -0.63
C ASN A 440 -1.38 30.97 -2.03
N SER A 441 -0.27 31.28 -2.70
CA SER A 441 0.02 30.66 -4.01
C SER A 441 0.32 29.16 -3.83
N PRO A 442 0.02 28.33 -4.84
CA PRO A 442 0.35 26.90 -4.80
C PRO A 442 1.85 26.68 -4.56
N THR A 443 2.17 25.62 -3.82
CA THR A 443 3.54 25.18 -3.62
C THR A 443 3.98 24.30 -4.79
N ASN A 444 5.18 24.53 -5.29
CA ASN A 444 5.87 23.66 -6.22
C ASN A 444 6.81 22.73 -5.44
N PHE A 445 6.78 21.45 -5.71
CA PHE A 445 7.53 20.43 -4.99
C PHE A 445 8.62 19.83 -5.88
N TYR A 446 9.84 19.73 -5.35
CA TYR A 446 11.01 19.32 -6.12
C TYR A 446 11.83 18.23 -5.44
N ILE A 447 12.25 17.23 -6.20
CA ILE A 447 13.35 16.35 -5.85
C ILE A 447 14.51 16.59 -6.83
N THR A 448 15.63 17.07 -6.32
CA THR A 448 16.70 17.64 -7.16
C THR A 448 18.04 16.98 -6.87
N VAL A 449 18.80 16.65 -7.92
CA VAL A 449 20.22 16.28 -7.78
C VAL A 449 21.02 17.51 -7.42
N ASP A 450 21.82 17.44 -6.35
CA ASP A 450 22.58 18.60 -5.85
C ASP A 450 23.48 19.20 -6.94
N GLY A 451 23.39 20.52 -7.11
CA GLY A 451 24.05 21.26 -8.17
C GLY A 451 23.26 21.37 -9.49
N ALA A 452 22.12 20.69 -9.62
CA ALA A 452 21.20 20.88 -10.75
C ALA A 452 20.16 21.99 -10.43
N THR A 453 19.48 22.47 -11.47
CA THR A 453 18.34 23.39 -11.30
C THR A 453 17.10 22.58 -10.93
N PRO A 454 16.34 22.94 -9.85
CA PRO A 454 15.07 22.33 -9.56
C PRO A 454 14.11 22.40 -10.75
N THR A 455 13.50 21.29 -11.09
CA THR A 455 12.61 21.16 -12.24
C THR A 455 11.41 20.31 -11.83
N LEU A 456 10.20 20.78 -12.09
CA LEU A 456 8.99 19.99 -11.90
C LEU A 456 8.99 18.80 -12.86
N PHE A 457 8.39 17.71 -12.42
CA PHE A 457 8.27 16.53 -13.27
C PHE A 457 7.43 16.82 -14.51
N ASP A 458 7.92 16.30 -15.61
CA ASP A 458 7.20 16.18 -16.89
C ASP A 458 7.67 14.85 -17.52
N PRO A 459 6.76 14.00 -18.01
CA PRO A 459 7.12 12.71 -18.62
C PRO A 459 8.06 12.83 -19.84
N ASP A 460 8.23 14.02 -20.39
CA ASP A 460 9.17 14.31 -21.48
C ASP A 460 10.50 14.92 -21.01
N ASN A 461 10.68 15.12 -19.71
CA ASN A 461 11.95 15.57 -19.17
C ASN A 461 13.07 14.56 -19.46
N PRO A 462 14.29 15.05 -19.74
CA PRO A 462 15.44 14.15 -19.81
C PRO A 462 15.69 13.51 -18.43
N PRO A 463 16.24 12.28 -18.39
CA PRO A 463 16.59 11.66 -17.11
C PRO A 463 17.52 12.53 -16.28
N ALA A 464 17.11 12.82 -15.02
CA ALA A 464 17.92 13.58 -14.07
C ALA A 464 19.18 12.78 -13.63
N ILE A 465 19.06 11.45 -13.65
CA ILE A 465 20.14 10.53 -13.34
C ILE A 465 20.29 9.52 -14.48
N VAL A 466 21.56 9.29 -14.89
CA VAL A 466 21.92 8.19 -15.79
C VAL A 466 22.97 7.33 -15.08
N THR A 467 22.70 6.03 -15.05
CA THR A 467 23.59 5.01 -14.49
C THR A 467 23.69 3.80 -15.41
N THR A 468 24.46 2.79 -15.04
CA THR A 468 24.70 1.59 -15.84
C THR A 468 24.39 0.35 -15.02
N GLN A 469 23.73 -0.62 -15.63
CA GLN A 469 23.48 -1.93 -15.04
C GLN A 469 24.79 -2.54 -14.50
N GLY A 470 24.72 -3.14 -13.31
CA GLY A 470 25.88 -3.71 -12.61
C GLY A 470 26.55 -2.74 -11.65
N SER A 471 26.18 -1.47 -11.62
CA SER A 471 26.71 -0.49 -10.65
C SER A 471 26.00 -0.60 -9.29
N VAL A 472 26.73 -0.14 -8.26
CA VAL A 472 26.18 0.16 -6.93
C VAL A 472 26.48 1.62 -6.66
N GLU A 473 25.52 2.37 -6.16
CA GLU A 473 25.69 3.79 -5.85
C GLU A 473 25.24 4.09 -4.43
N ASP A 474 25.91 5.04 -3.75
CA ASP A 474 25.44 5.56 -2.47
C ASP A 474 24.80 6.95 -2.69
N TRP A 475 23.54 7.08 -2.29
CA TRP A 475 22.77 8.31 -2.41
C TRP A 475 22.48 8.89 -1.04
N THR A 476 22.86 10.15 -0.83
CA THR A 476 22.45 10.94 0.34
C THR A 476 21.31 11.85 -0.06
N ILE A 477 20.15 11.69 0.61
CA ILE A 477 18.95 12.46 0.34
C ILE A 477 18.70 13.37 1.54
N GLU A 478 18.74 14.68 1.32
CA GLU A 478 18.45 15.71 2.32
C GLU A 478 17.01 16.17 2.20
N ASN A 479 16.41 16.53 3.32
CA ASN A 479 15.16 17.28 3.33
C ASN A 479 15.46 18.75 3.69
N ARG A 480 15.15 19.68 2.77
CA ARG A 480 15.36 21.12 2.92
C ARG A 480 14.03 21.86 3.10
N ALA A 481 12.93 21.13 3.28
CA ALA A 481 11.58 21.63 3.49
C ALA A 481 11.18 21.59 4.97
N LEU A 482 10.06 22.24 5.31
CA LEU A 482 9.51 22.32 6.65
C LEU A 482 8.47 21.24 6.95
N GLU A 483 8.34 20.25 6.06
CA GLU A 483 7.52 19.07 6.23
C GLU A 483 8.27 17.79 5.87
N ASN A 484 7.77 16.63 6.33
CA ASN A 484 8.35 15.33 6.03
C ASN A 484 8.18 14.99 4.53
N HIS A 485 9.19 14.31 3.99
CA HIS A 485 9.10 13.71 2.65
C HIS A 485 9.44 12.23 2.67
N GLU A 486 8.83 11.47 1.75
CA GLU A 486 8.93 10.04 1.68
C GLU A 486 9.64 9.62 0.39
N PHE A 487 10.90 9.19 0.51
CA PHE A 487 11.65 8.78 -0.69
C PHE A 487 11.25 7.38 -1.14
N HIS A 488 10.92 7.27 -2.42
CA HIS A 488 10.70 6.01 -3.14
C HIS A 488 11.50 5.98 -4.45
N ILE A 489 11.89 4.77 -4.87
CA ILE A 489 12.46 4.50 -6.19
C ILE A 489 11.83 3.22 -6.74
N HIS A 490 11.36 3.28 -7.98
CA HIS A 490 10.76 2.15 -8.68
C HIS A 490 11.76 1.04 -8.98
N GLN A 491 11.31 -0.19 -9.17
CA GLN A 491 12.04 -1.40 -9.56
C GLN A 491 13.18 -1.84 -8.63
N ILE A 492 13.54 -1.08 -7.62
CA ILE A 492 14.76 -1.30 -6.84
C ILE A 492 14.50 -1.13 -5.35
N HIS A 493 14.95 -2.11 -4.56
CA HIS A 493 15.14 -1.90 -3.13
C HIS A 493 16.53 -1.32 -2.86
N PHE A 494 16.64 -0.55 -1.80
CA PHE A 494 17.90 0.01 -1.32
C PHE A 494 18.24 -0.47 0.09
N LEU A 495 19.54 -0.45 0.42
CA LEU A 495 20.02 -0.69 1.76
C LEU A 495 20.20 0.65 2.49
N VAL A 496 19.53 0.82 3.64
CA VAL A 496 19.70 2.02 4.47
C VAL A 496 21.04 1.94 5.21
N LEU A 497 21.94 2.89 4.95
CA LEU A 497 23.28 2.93 5.55
C LEU A 497 23.37 3.86 6.75
N ALA A 498 22.73 5.04 6.69
CA ALA A 498 22.84 6.05 7.73
C ALA A 498 21.61 6.97 7.77
N LYS A 499 21.33 7.52 8.96
CA LYS A 499 20.40 8.65 9.17
C LYS A 499 21.19 9.79 9.84
N ASP A 500 21.08 11.00 9.32
CA ASP A 500 21.84 12.20 9.77
C ASP A 500 23.35 11.94 9.90
N GLY A 501 23.90 11.23 8.93
CA GLY A 501 25.30 10.84 8.92
C GLY A 501 25.70 9.78 9.96
N LYS A 502 24.76 9.28 10.78
CA LYS A 502 25.02 8.23 11.77
C LYS A 502 24.64 6.88 11.18
N PRO A 503 25.56 5.90 11.19
CA PRO A 503 25.26 4.54 10.72
C PRO A 503 24.07 3.94 11.47
N VAL A 504 23.22 3.19 10.75
CA VAL A 504 22.11 2.44 11.29
C VAL A 504 22.26 0.96 10.97
N GLU A 505 21.51 0.10 11.66
CA GLU A 505 21.42 -1.30 11.25
C GLU A 505 20.80 -1.36 9.84
N GLY A 506 21.50 -1.99 8.90
CA GLY A 506 21.09 -2.04 7.51
C GLY A 506 19.78 -2.80 7.32
N GLN A 507 18.82 -2.17 6.68
CA GLN A 507 17.55 -2.77 6.28
C GLN A 507 17.32 -2.49 4.81
N TYR A 508 16.82 -3.49 4.09
CA TYR A 508 16.40 -3.35 2.70
C TYR A 508 14.99 -2.78 2.68
N ARG A 509 14.80 -1.73 1.90
CA ARG A 509 13.54 -1.00 1.77
C ARG A 509 13.37 -0.45 0.36
N ASP A 510 12.15 -0.09 0.00
CA ASP A 510 11.86 0.77 -1.15
C ASP A 510 11.26 2.12 -0.74
N MET A 511 10.91 2.25 0.55
CA MET A 511 10.34 3.47 1.13
C MET A 511 11.16 3.94 2.33
N ILE A 512 11.36 5.27 2.47
CA ILE A 512 11.98 5.83 3.67
C ILE A 512 11.54 7.27 3.94
N ASN A 513 11.12 7.52 5.19
CA ASN A 513 10.86 8.86 5.67
C ASN A 513 12.16 9.65 5.83
N VAL A 514 12.18 10.88 5.30
CA VAL A 514 13.22 11.88 5.52
C VAL A 514 12.59 13.04 6.30
N PRO A 515 12.85 13.14 7.62
CA PRO A 515 12.18 14.12 8.48
C PRO A 515 12.38 15.55 7.99
N TYR A 516 11.45 16.43 8.37
CA TYR A 516 11.50 17.86 8.02
C TYR A 516 12.72 18.58 8.61
N TRP A 517 13.14 19.65 7.95
CA TRP A 517 14.13 20.55 8.47
C TRP A 517 13.52 21.59 9.41
N SER A 518 14.10 21.76 10.60
CA SER A 518 13.58 22.69 11.62
C SER A 518 13.79 24.17 11.31
N GLY A 519 14.26 24.53 10.12
CA GLY A 519 14.62 25.89 9.74
C GLY A 519 16.01 26.33 10.21
N THR A 520 16.70 25.52 11.01
CA THR A 520 18.05 25.81 11.53
C THR A 520 18.90 24.55 11.64
N GLY A 521 20.22 24.69 11.58
CA GLY A 521 21.16 23.58 11.68
C GLY A 521 21.29 22.79 10.35
N PRO A 522 21.92 21.61 10.40
CA PRO A 522 22.08 20.77 9.22
C PRO A 522 20.73 20.21 8.75
N TYR A 523 20.62 19.97 7.45
CA TYR A 523 19.45 19.30 6.89
C TYR A 523 19.39 17.85 7.35
N PRO A 524 18.22 17.34 7.80
CA PRO A 524 18.01 15.92 8.02
C PRO A 524 18.29 15.13 6.74
N SER A 525 18.85 13.94 6.89
CA SER A 525 19.27 13.17 5.71
C SER A 525 19.25 11.66 5.95
N VAL A 526 19.07 10.92 4.87
CA VAL A 526 19.28 9.47 4.81
C VAL A 526 20.35 9.14 3.78
N THR A 527 21.17 8.14 4.05
CA THR A 527 22.12 7.60 3.07
C THR A 527 21.71 6.18 2.70
N LEU A 528 21.49 5.97 1.43
CA LEU A 528 20.95 4.76 0.85
C LEU A 528 21.96 4.15 -0.12
N ARG A 529 22.12 2.83 -0.10
CA ARG A 529 22.88 2.10 -1.12
C ARG A 529 21.94 1.48 -2.13
N ILE A 530 22.01 1.96 -3.36
CA ILE A 530 21.15 1.57 -4.48
C ILE A 530 21.82 0.47 -5.29
N ASP A 531 21.09 -0.59 -5.58
CA ASP A 531 21.58 -1.78 -6.29
C ASP A 531 21.10 -1.83 -7.74
N PHE A 532 21.91 -1.37 -8.66
CA PHE A 532 21.66 -1.48 -10.10
C PHE A 532 22.23 -2.76 -10.73
N ARG A 533 22.56 -3.79 -9.92
CA ARG A 533 23.07 -5.08 -10.42
C ARG A 533 21.99 -5.98 -11.00
N GLY A 534 20.73 -5.66 -10.72
CA GLY A 534 19.55 -6.38 -11.22
C GLY A 534 19.35 -6.30 -12.73
N PRO A 535 18.28 -6.92 -13.25
CA PRO A 535 17.99 -6.97 -14.68
C PRO A 535 17.33 -5.67 -15.22
N ASP A 536 16.97 -4.74 -14.35
CA ASP A 536 16.12 -3.60 -14.70
C ASP A 536 16.90 -2.56 -15.48
N ILE A 537 16.56 -2.45 -16.77
CA ILE A 537 17.15 -1.54 -17.74
C ILE A 537 16.03 -0.71 -18.34
N GLY A 538 16.24 0.59 -18.48
CA GLY A 538 15.27 1.51 -19.05
C GLY A 538 15.11 2.77 -18.22
N ASP A 539 14.03 3.49 -18.47
CA ASP A 539 13.64 4.67 -17.74
C ASP A 539 12.56 4.32 -16.71
N PHE A 540 12.76 4.76 -15.48
CA PHE A 540 11.78 4.68 -14.41
C PHE A 540 11.93 5.88 -13.47
N VAL A 541 11.08 6.00 -12.46
CA VAL A 541 11.03 7.19 -11.62
C VAL A 541 11.54 6.93 -10.21
N TYR A 542 11.95 8.02 -9.56
CA TYR A 542 12.06 8.15 -8.12
C TYR A 542 11.37 9.43 -7.70
N HIS A 543 10.72 9.43 -6.52
CA HIS A 543 9.84 10.53 -6.12
C HIS A 543 9.61 10.57 -4.60
N CYS A 544 8.94 11.61 -4.13
CA CYS A 544 8.27 11.60 -2.85
C CYS A 544 6.97 10.80 -2.98
N HIS A 545 6.67 9.92 -2.02
CA HIS A 545 5.44 9.14 -2.06
C HIS A 545 4.30 9.70 -1.19
N ILE A 546 4.39 10.96 -0.79
CA ILE A 546 3.22 11.78 -0.49
C ILE A 546 2.67 12.18 -1.85
N LEU A 547 1.53 11.59 -2.26
CA LEU A 547 1.07 11.67 -3.66
C LEU A 547 0.64 13.08 -4.05
N GLY A 548 0.19 13.90 -3.10
CA GLY A 548 -0.03 15.32 -3.34
C GLY A 548 1.24 16.05 -3.79
N HIS A 549 2.41 15.69 -3.23
CA HIS A 549 3.72 16.24 -3.61
C HIS A 549 4.20 15.67 -4.95
N GLU A 550 4.01 14.35 -5.18
CA GLU A 550 4.32 13.68 -6.45
C GLU A 550 3.55 14.33 -7.60
N ASP A 551 2.22 14.42 -7.46
CA ASP A 551 1.33 15.00 -8.47
C ASP A 551 1.60 16.51 -8.70
N SER A 552 2.21 17.18 -7.71
CA SER A 552 2.66 18.57 -7.79
C SER A 552 4.11 18.72 -8.29
N GLY A 553 4.76 17.64 -8.73
CA GLY A 553 6.02 17.66 -9.46
C GLY A 553 7.24 17.08 -8.75
N MET A 554 7.13 16.53 -7.51
CA MET A 554 8.25 15.97 -6.75
C MET A 554 8.65 14.57 -7.22
N MET A 555 8.92 14.44 -8.50
CA MET A 555 9.33 13.20 -9.17
C MET A 555 10.40 13.48 -10.22
N ALA A 556 11.25 12.50 -10.52
CA ALA A 556 12.26 12.61 -11.56
C ALA A 556 12.57 11.26 -12.21
N ILE A 557 13.04 11.31 -13.47
CA ILE A 557 13.38 10.12 -14.25
C ILE A 557 14.83 9.71 -13.99
N ILE A 558 15.05 8.41 -13.80
CA ILE A 558 16.36 7.78 -13.85
C ILE A 558 16.42 6.85 -15.07
N ARG A 559 17.56 6.82 -15.74
CA ARG A 559 17.86 5.89 -16.83
C ARG A 559 18.95 4.93 -16.45
N VAL A 560 18.66 3.63 -16.51
CA VAL A 560 19.64 2.55 -16.36
C VAL A 560 20.01 2.02 -17.75
N LEU A 561 21.27 2.24 -18.14
CA LEU A 561 21.79 1.75 -19.41
C LEU A 561 22.27 0.28 -19.27
N PRO A 562 22.17 -0.52 -20.32
CA PRO A 562 22.71 -1.88 -20.30
C PRO A 562 24.22 -1.88 -20.06
N LYS A 563 24.71 -2.90 -19.36
CA LYS A 563 26.14 -3.13 -19.18
C LYS A 563 26.76 -3.43 -20.56
N ARG A 564 27.83 -2.69 -20.91
CA ARG A 564 28.60 -2.90 -22.14
C ARG A 564 29.47 -4.13 -22.04
#